data_12ed7fab09f9e6f9bcdfbc6ff8d6a836
#
_entry.id   12ed7fab09f9e6f9bcdfbc6ff8d6a836
#
_cell.length_a   1.000
_cell.length_b   1.000
_cell.length_c   1.000
_cell.angle_alpha   90.00
_cell.angle_beta   90.00
_cell.angle_gamma   90.00
#
_symmetry.space_group_name_H-M   'P 1'
#
loop_
_entity.id
_entity.type
_entity.pdbx_description
1 polymer ?
#
loop_
_entity_poly.entity_id
_entity_poly.type
_entity_poly.pdbx_seq_one_letter_code
_entity_poly.pdbx_strand_id
1 'polypeptide(L)'
;MLVLISREPVRAAGRRGLDDNIVTAMLFQNLRDEIDATLARDPAARSRLEVVLCYPGFQALLYYRAAHWLWERRFYLLGRFVSHLGRVLTGIEIHPGARIGRRLFIDHGMGVVIGETAEIGDDCTLYHGVTLGGTRPSREQGGQKRHPTIGNDVIVGSGAQVLGPFRVGDGARIGAASVVLKEVPDGATMVGNPAHQVGRRAASEAMPPVFEPYGISGEIPDPIARPLAALLDEVSVLRARIAELEREGDAAKAAEPAREPLRPRVARANP
;
A
#
# COMPACT_ATOMS: atom_id res chain seq x y z
N MET A 1 43.86 -32.41 40.38
CA MET A 1 43.68 -31.07 40.99
C MET A 1 42.50 -30.40 40.30
N LEU A 2 41.28 -30.64 40.87
CA LEU A 2 40.03 -30.10 40.33
C LEU A 2 39.82 -28.70 40.90
N VAL A 3 39.74 -27.70 40.01
CA VAL A 3 39.39 -26.31 40.37
C VAL A 3 37.85 -26.20 40.20
N LEU A 4 37.15 -26.13 41.33
CA LEU A 4 35.74 -25.81 41.42
C LEU A 4 35.59 -24.30 41.22
N ILE A 5 35.06 -23.90 40.01
CA ILE A 5 34.64 -22.53 39.78
C ILE A 5 33.19 -22.42 40.28
N SER A 6 33.04 -21.77 41.44
CA SER A 6 31.74 -21.41 42.00
C SER A 6 31.09 -20.36 41.09
N ARG A 7 29.97 -20.71 40.44
CA ARG A 7 29.09 -19.73 39.75
C ARG A 7 28.17 -19.13 40.81
N GLU A 8 28.45 -17.86 41.14
CA GLU A 8 27.46 -17.05 41.86
C GLU A 8 26.21 -16.82 40.96
N PRO A 9 25.01 -16.92 41.51
CA PRO A 9 23.80 -16.58 40.75
C PRO A 9 23.74 -15.09 40.57
N VAL A 10 23.71 -14.64 39.29
CA VAL A 10 23.37 -13.26 38.92
C VAL A 10 22.00 -12.96 39.46
N ARG A 11 21.95 -12.15 40.51
CA ARG A 11 20.70 -11.59 41.06
C ARG A 11 19.95 -10.90 39.92
N ALA A 12 18.79 -11.44 39.56
CA ALA A 12 17.81 -10.78 38.70
C ALA A 12 17.51 -9.42 39.30
N ALA A 13 18.00 -8.34 38.65
CA ALA A 13 17.59 -6.98 38.97
C ALA A 13 16.08 -6.91 38.85
N GLY A 14 15.41 -6.72 39.99
CA GLY A 14 13.97 -6.63 40.07
C GLY A 14 13.46 -5.60 39.08
N ARG A 15 12.56 -6.02 38.19
CA ARG A 15 11.69 -5.10 37.45
C ARG A 15 10.93 -4.27 38.49
N ARG A 16 11.43 -3.07 38.77
CA ARG A 16 10.62 -2.07 39.50
C ARG A 16 9.40 -1.85 38.63
N GLY A 17 8.24 -2.25 39.12
CA GLY A 17 6.98 -1.88 38.49
C GLY A 17 6.96 -0.35 38.35
N LEU A 18 6.75 0.11 37.14
CA LEU A 18 6.41 1.52 36.93
C LEU A 18 5.21 1.81 37.82
N ASP A 19 5.30 2.88 38.62
CA ASP A 19 4.18 3.29 39.49
C ASP A 19 2.91 3.38 38.65
N ASP A 20 1.82 2.79 39.12
CA ASP A 20 0.51 2.75 38.42
C ASP A 20 0.05 4.14 37.97
N ASN A 21 0.43 5.17 38.72
CA ASN A 21 0.19 6.58 38.38
C ASN A 21 0.96 7.02 37.10
N ILE A 22 2.18 6.55 36.92
CA ILE A 22 2.99 6.89 35.72
C ILE A 22 2.41 6.18 34.48
N VAL A 23 2.03 4.91 34.62
CA VAL A 23 1.40 4.14 33.54
C VAL A 23 0.07 4.77 33.14
N THR A 24 -0.75 5.14 34.12
CA THR A 24 -2.03 5.81 33.90
C THR A 24 -1.84 7.18 33.22
N ALA A 25 -0.89 7.99 33.68
CA ALA A 25 -0.58 9.30 33.08
C ALA A 25 -0.10 9.16 31.62
N MET A 26 0.77 8.19 31.32
CA MET A 26 1.22 7.90 29.94
C MET A 26 0.07 7.45 29.05
N LEU A 27 -0.85 6.62 29.55
CA LEU A 27 -2.01 6.16 28.79
C LEU A 27 -2.93 7.34 28.42
N PHE A 28 -3.22 8.23 29.38
CA PHE A 28 -4.01 9.43 29.13
C PHE A 28 -3.32 10.41 28.19
N GLN A 29 -2.00 10.54 28.26
CA GLN A 29 -1.24 11.39 27.35
C GLN A 29 -1.27 10.86 25.93
N ASN A 30 -1.04 9.56 25.73
CA ASN A 30 -1.13 8.93 24.41
C ASN A 30 -2.53 9.10 23.79
N LEU A 31 -3.59 8.96 24.61
CA LEU A 31 -4.97 9.15 24.16
C LEU A 31 -5.24 10.59 23.71
N ARG A 32 -4.73 11.57 24.48
CA ARG A 32 -4.81 12.98 24.08
C ARG A 32 -4.08 13.25 22.78
N ASP A 33 -2.86 12.72 22.63
CA ASP A 33 -2.05 12.89 21.44
C ASP A 33 -2.74 12.31 20.20
N GLU A 34 -3.44 11.18 20.32
CA GLU A 34 -4.22 10.58 19.22
C GLU A 34 -5.45 11.43 18.85
N ILE A 35 -6.16 12.00 19.85
CA ILE A 35 -7.29 12.90 19.60
C ILE A 35 -6.81 14.19 18.93
N ASP A 36 -5.73 14.79 19.45
CA ASP A 36 -5.19 16.04 18.92
C ASP A 36 -4.62 15.86 17.51
N ALA A 37 -4.00 14.71 17.22
CA ALA A 37 -3.56 14.35 15.88
C ALA A 37 -4.74 14.20 14.89
N THR A 38 -5.88 13.66 15.33
CA THR A 38 -7.09 13.58 14.53
C THR A 38 -7.64 14.98 14.21
N LEU A 39 -7.76 15.84 15.24
CA LEU A 39 -8.21 17.22 15.07
C LEU A 39 -7.30 18.05 14.14
N ALA A 40 -5.99 17.78 14.17
CA ALA A 40 -5.03 18.48 13.31
C ALA A 40 -5.08 18.05 11.84
N ARG A 41 -5.52 16.81 11.58
CA ARG A 41 -5.54 16.23 10.23
C ARG A 41 -6.89 16.30 9.53
N ASP A 42 -7.98 16.32 10.28
CA ASP A 42 -9.32 16.43 9.71
C ASP A 42 -9.89 17.83 9.93
N PRO A 43 -10.00 18.66 8.89
CA PRO A 43 -10.61 19.98 8.97
C PRO A 43 -12.10 19.96 9.37
N ALA A 44 -12.78 18.82 9.22
CA ALA A 44 -14.19 18.66 9.59
C ALA A 44 -14.37 18.40 11.08
N ALA A 45 -13.33 17.98 11.82
CA ALA A 45 -13.38 17.70 13.24
C ALA A 45 -13.49 18.98 14.05
N ARG A 46 -14.56 19.14 14.83
CA ARG A 46 -14.88 20.38 15.57
C ARG A 46 -14.51 20.35 17.05
N SER A 47 -14.44 19.16 17.63
CA SER A 47 -14.15 19.02 19.06
C SER A 47 -13.56 17.65 19.42
N ARG A 48 -12.85 17.58 20.54
CA ARG A 48 -12.35 16.32 21.11
C ARG A 48 -13.47 15.32 21.41
N LEU A 49 -14.63 15.79 21.85
CA LEU A 49 -15.78 14.95 22.15
C LEU A 49 -16.34 14.32 20.87
N GLU A 50 -16.38 15.07 19.78
CA GLU A 50 -16.77 14.55 18.46
C GLU A 50 -15.84 13.45 17.98
N VAL A 51 -14.51 13.63 18.13
CA VAL A 51 -13.53 12.58 17.78
C VAL A 51 -13.79 11.30 18.57
N VAL A 52 -14.02 11.39 19.87
CA VAL A 52 -14.27 10.23 20.72
C VAL A 52 -15.57 9.50 20.34
N LEU A 53 -16.63 10.23 20.04
CA LEU A 53 -17.96 9.65 19.83
C LEU A 53 -18.27 9.30 18.37
N CYS A 54 -17.67 10.01 17.41
CA CYS A 54 -18.09 9.94 16.00
C CYS A 54 -16.98 9.47 15.04
N TYR A 55 -15.73 9.30 15.50
CA TYR A 55 -14.63 8.87 14.63
C TYR A 55 -14.35 7.37 14.76
N PRO A 56 -14.78 6.55 13.79
CA PRO A 56 -14.61 5.11 13.88
C PRO A 56 -13.14 4.69 13.90
N GLY A 57 -12.25 5.43 13.22
CA GLY A 57 -10.80 5.18 13.24
C GLY A 57 -10.21 5.30 14.65
N PHE A 58 -10.57 6.34 15.39
CA PHE A 58 -10.17 6.51 16.78
C PHE A 58 -10.72 5.39 17.68
N GLN A 59 -12.00 5.07 17.53
CA GLN A 59 -12.64 4.00 18.30
C GLN A 59 -11.99 2.63 18.01
N ALA A 60 -11.66 2.33 16.75
CA ALA A 60 -10.96 1.10 16.36
C ALA A 60 -9.59 0.98 17.04
N LEU A 61 -8.85 2.09 17.17
CA LEU A 61 -7.58 2.11 17.88
C LEU A 61 -7.75 1.83 19.38
N LEU A 62 -8.82 2.28 20.02
CA LEU A 62 -9.12 1.94 21.41
C LEU A 62 -9.36 0.43 21.57
N TYR A 63 -10.20 -0.18 20.74
CA TYR A 63 -10.40 -1.63 20.74
C TYR A 63 -9.10 -2.38 20.46
N TYR A 64 -8.30 -1.91 19.50
CA TYR A 64 -7.00 -2.49 19.19
C TYR A 64 -6.05 -2.43 20.40
N ARG A 65 -5.90 -1.29 21.07
CA ARG A 65 -5.01 -1.16 22.25
C ARG A 65 -5.40 -2.16 23.35
N ALA A 66 -6.70 -2.31 23.61
CA ALA A 66 -7.20 -3.29 24.59
C ALA A 66 -6.94 -4.74 24.12
N ALA A 67 -7.21 -5.04 22.86
CA ALA A 67 -6.99 -6.36 22.27
C ALA A 67 -5.50 -6.74 22.24
N HIS A 68 -4.63 -5.81 21.89
CA HIS A 68 -3.17 -5.97 21.86
C HIS A 68 -2.60 -6.22 23.26
N TRP A 69 -3.07 -5.49 24.27
CA TRP A 69 -2.69 -5.72 25.65
C TRP A 69 -3.03 -7.14 26.15
N LEU A 70 -4.21 -7.66 25.78
CA LEU A 70 -4.60 -9.06 26.05
C LEU A 70 -3.72 -10.04 25.29
N TRP A 71 -3.43 -9.74 24.01
CA TRP A 71 -2.60 -10.58 23.14
C TRP A 71 -1.18 -10.73 23.69
N GLU A 72 -0.54 -9.67 24.13
CA GLU A 72 0.79 -9.71 24.73
C GLU A 72 0.84 -10.51 26.03
N ARG A 73 -0.30 -10.61 26.75
CA ARG A 73 -0.46 -11.44 27.94
C ARG A 73 -0.87 -12.87 27.62
N ARG A 74 -0.85 -13.26 26.34
CA ARG A 74 -1.22 -14.59 25.84
C ARG A 74 -2.70 -14.96 26.02
N PHE A 75 -3.59 -14.02 26.31
CA PHE A 75 -5.03 -14.21 26.27
C PHE A 75 -5.54 -14.11 24.81
N TYR A 76 -5.03 -14.96 23.94
CA TYR A 76 -5.22 -14.87 22.50
C TYR A 76 -6.68 -14.87 22.06
N LEU A 77 -7.50 -15.79 22.60
CA LEU A 77 -8.92 -15.85 22.27
C LEU A 77 -9.65 -14.58 22.67
N LEU A 78 -9.38 -14.06 23.87
CA LEU A 78 -10.01 -12.84 24.36
C LEU A 78 -9.55 -11.61 23.55
N GLY A 79 -8.26 -11.51 23.23
CA GLY A 79 -7.74 -10.47 22.35
C GLY A 79 -8.39 -10.49 20.97
N ARG A 80 -8.57 -11.68 20.37
CA ARG A 80 -9.29 -11.84 19.09
C ARG A 80 -10.76 -11.46 19.21
N PHE A 81 -11.41 -11.79 20.30
CA PHE A 81 -12.81 -11.43 20.54
C PHE A 81 -13.00 -9.92 20.66
N VAL A 82 -12.14 -9.23 21.42
CA VAL A 82 -12.18 -7.76 21.53
C VAL A 82 -11.90 -7.08 20.19
N SER A 83 -10.93 -7.59 19.42
CA SER A 83 -10.67 -7.13 18.05
C SER A 83 -11.89 -7.33 17.13
N HIS A 84 -12.59 -8.46 17.24
CA HIS A 84 -13.81 -8.73 16.48
C HIS A 84 -14.95 -7.77 16.85
N LEU A 85 -15.13 -7.44 18.13
CA LEU A 85 -16.09 -6.41 18.55
C LEU A 85 -15.75 -5.05 17.92
N GLY A 86 -14.47 -4.65 17.95
CA GLY A 86 -14.01 -3.43 17.30
C GLY A 86 -14.39 -3.41 15.81
N ARG A 87 -14.13 -4.51 15.09
CA ARG A 87 -14.53 -4.64 13.68
C ARG A 87 -16.03 -4.49 13.45
N VAL A 88 -16.85 -5.15 14.25
CA VAL A 88 -18.32 -5.08 14.13
C VAL A 88 -18.85 -3.67 14.35
N LEU A 89 -18.27 -2.95 15.31
CA LEU A 89 -18.74 -1.61 15.69
C LEU A 89 -18.19 -0.50 14.79
N THR A 90 -16.99 -0.68 14.20
CA THR A 90 -16.31 0.38 13.46
C THR A 90 -16.15 0.08 11.96
N GLY A 91 -16.35 -1.15 11.54
CA GLY A 91 -16.04 -1.61 10.18
C GLY A 91 -14.55 -1.72 9.87
N ILE A 92 -13.68 -1.61 10.89
CA ILE A 92 -12.20 -1.64 10.78
C ILE A 92 -11.67 -2.89 11.47
N GLU A 93 -10.93 -3.71 10.73
CA GLU A 93 -10.29 -4.91 11.26
C GLU A 93 -8.82 -4.64 11.58
N ILE A 94 -8.46 -4.75 12.87
CA ILE A 94 -7.06 -4.68 13.30
C ILE A 94 -6.74 -5.95 14.09
N HIS A 95 -5.81 -6.76 13.58
CA HIS A 95 -5.38 -7.95 14.30
C HIS A 95 -4.64 -7.56 15.58
N PRO A 96 -4.92 -8.18 16.73
CA PRO A 96 -4.29 -7.80 18.00
C PRO A 96 -2.79 -8.04 18.05
N GLY A 97 -2.24 -8.89 17.17
CA GLY A 97 -0.80 -9.10 17.02
C GLY A 97 -0.07 -8.02 16.23
N ALA A 98 -0.77 -7.13 15.53
CA ALA A 98 -0.16 -6.01 14.83
C ALA A 98 0.58 -5.07 15.79
N ARG A 99 1.58 -4.34 15.30
CA ARG A 99 2.30 -3.31 16.07
C ARG A 99 2.05 -1.96 15.45
N ILE A 100 1.40 -1.09 16.19
CA ILE A 100 1.00 0.24 15.72
C ILE A 100 1.63 1.30 16.60
N GLY A 101 2.34 2.23 16.00
CA GLY A 101 2.96 3.38 16.62
C GLY A 101 1.95 4.38 17.17
N ARG A 102 2.36 5.63 17.29
CA ARG A 102 1.55 6.71 17.86
C ARG A 102 0.94 7.56 16.75
N ARG A 103 -0.18 8.21 17.05
CA ARG A 103 -0.85 9.18 16.19
C ARG A 103 -1.19 8.60 14.79
N LEU A 104 -1.57 7.30 14.74
CA LEU A 104 -2.16 6.74 13.54
C LEU A 104 -3.53 7.36 13.33
N PHE A 105 -3.73 7.99 12.18
CA PHE A 105 -5.02 8.51 11.76
C PHE A 105 -5.66 7.57 10.73
N ILE A 106 -6.87 7.09 11.02
CA ILE A 106 -7.66 6.27 10.08
C ILE A 106 -8.89 7.09 9.70
N ASP A 107 -8.86 7.62 8.48
CA ASP A 107 -9.93 8.46 7.95
C ASP A 107 -11.03 7.62 7.30
N HIS A 108 -12.29 7.89 7.65
CA HIS A 108 -13.49 7.13 7.31
C HIS A 108 -13.44 5.66 7.79
N GLY A 109 -12.39 4.95 7.52
CA GLY A 109 -11.97 3.66 8.06
C GLY A 109 -12.73 2.44 7.59
N MET A 110 -13.93 2.54 7.05
CA MET A 110 -14.73 1.38 6.63
C MET A 110 -13.91 0.46 5.69
N GLY A 111 -13.83 -0.83 6.02
CA GLY A 111 -13.14 -1.83 5.22
C GLY A 111 -11.61 -1.82 5.35
N VAL A 112 -11.03 -1.06 6.28
CA VAL A 112 -9.60 -1.17 6.60
C VAL A 112 -9.31 -2.51 7.23
N VAL A 113 -8.23 -3.18 6.77
CA VAL A 113 -7.76 -4.46 7.31
C VAL A 113 -6.26 -4.38 7.61
N ILE A 114 -5.89 -4.57 8.87
CA ILE A 114 -4.49 -4.61 9.33
C ILE A 114 -4.16 -6.00 9.86
N GLY A 115 -3.28 -6.72 9.15
CA GLY A 115 -2.96 -8.12 9.43
C GLY A 115 -2.03 -8.32 10.64
N GLU A 116 -1.94 -9.57 11.11
CA GLU A 116 -1.28 -9.99 12.36
C GLU A 116 0.15 -9.49 12.54
N THR A 117 0.99 -9.58 11.50
CA THR A 117 2.41 -9.21 11.59
C THR A 117 2.70 -7.85 10.92
N ALA A 118 1.65 -7.04 10.68
CA ALA A 118 1.83 -5.68 10.21
C ALA A 118 2.48 -4.82 11.29
N GLU A 119 3.36 -3.93 10.85
CA GLU A 119 3.98 -2.91 11.68
C GLU A 119 3.70 -1.55 11.05
N ILE A 120 3.32 -0.57 11.85
CA ILE A 120 3.01 0.79 11.41
C ILE A 120 3.77 1.75 12.32
N GLY A 121 4.54 2.66 11.73
CA GLY A 121 5.27 3.71 12.43
C GLY A 121 4.36 4.79 13.00
N ASP A 122 4.99 5.88 13.43
CA ASP A 122 4.31 7.04 13.97
C ASP A 122 3.76 7.94 12.85
N ASP A 123 2.74 8.72 13.16
CA ASP A 123 2.18 9.78 12.30
C ASP A 123 1.61 9.33 10.95
N CYS A 124 1.29 8.05 10.81
CA CYS A 124 0.73 7.52 9.58
C CYS A 124 -0.75 7.89 9.38
N THR A 125 -1.18 7.92 8.13
CA THR A 125 -2.58 8.12 7.73
C THR A 125 -3.03 6.97 6.83
N LEU A 126 -4.15 6.32 7.17
CA LEU A 126 -4.79 5.31 6.35
C LEU A 126 -6.21 5.75 6.01
N TYR A 127 -6.59 5.65 4.74
CA TYR A 127 -7.96 5.89 4.32
C TYR A 127 -8.78 4.59 4.30
N HIS A 128 -10.09 4.72 4.11
CA HIS A 128 -11.01 3.57 4.02
C HIS A 128 -10.58 2.55 2.96
N GLY A 129 -10.94 1.28 3.20
CA GLY A 129 -10.66 0.18 2.26
C GLY A 129 -9.20 -0.23 2.14
N VAL A 130 -8.27 0.37 2.90
CA VAL A 130 -6.85 0.01 2.89
C VAL A 130 -6.65 -1.38 3.47
N THR A 131 -5.84 -2.20 2.80
CA THR A 131 -5.43 -3.52 3.30
C THR A 131 -3.91 -3.60 3.47
N LEU A 132 -3.46 -3.86 4.69
CA LEU A 132 -2.09 -4.26 5.01
C LEU A 132 -2.05 -5.77 5.17
N GLY A 133 -1.87 -6.50 4.06
CA GLY A 133 -2.12 -7.92 3.94
C GLY A 133 -0.87 -8.75 3.65
N GLY A 134 -1.05 -10.08 3.70
CA GLY A 134 -0.06 -11.06 3.24
C GLY A 134 -0.43 -11.61 1.86
N THR A 135 0.58 -12.11 1.12
CA THR A 135 0.38 -12.66 -0.24
C THR A 135 0.12 -14.17 -0.25
N ARG A 136 0.44 -14.89 0.81
CA ARG A 136 0.31 -16.36 0.87
C ARG A 136 -0.30 -16.81 2.19
N PRO A 137 -1.51 -17.40 2.19
CA PRO A 137 -2.04 -18.08 3.36
C PRO A 137 -1.38 -19.48 3.48
N SER A 138 -0.38 -19.63 4.33
CA SER A 138 0.23 -20.91 4.64
C SER A 138 0.29 -21.12 6.15
N ARG A 139 -0.14 -22.31 6.63
CA ARG A 139 0.03 -22.72 8.03
C ARG A 139 1.49 -22.82 8.43
N GLU A 140 2.38 -23.12 7.50
CA GLU A 140 3.82 -23.18 7.71
C GLU A 140 4.44 -21.82 8.02
N GLN A 141 3.76 -20.72 7.70
CA GLN A 141 4.17 -19.36 8.00
C GLN A 141 3.56 -18.80 9.30
N GLY A 142 2.95 -19.65 10.13
CA GLY A 142 2.45 -19.26 11.45
C GLY A 142 3.55 -18.59 12.28
N GLY A 143 3.35 -17.34 12.68
CA GLY A 143 4.32 -16.56 13.44
C GLY A 143 5.45 -15.91 12.62
N GLN A 144 5.57 -16.18 11.31
CA GLN A 144 6.54 -15.49 10.45
C GLN A 144 5.99 -14.15 9.96
N LYS A 145 6.88 -13.21 9.68
CA LYS A 145 6.56 -11.92 9.06
C LYS A 145 5.96 -12.15 7.67
N ARG A 146 4.69 -11.75 7.46
CA ARG A 146 3.97 -11.89 6.19
C ARG A 146 3.21 -10.63 5.75
N HIS A 147 3.13 -9.64 6.64
CA HIS A 147 2.47 -8.37 6.39
C HIS A 147 3.51 -7.24 6.33
N PRO A 148 3.20 -6.09 5.70
CA PRO A 148 4.16 -5.02 5.50
C PRO A 148 4.60 -4.34 6.81
N THR A 149 5.75 -3.69 6.73
CA THR A 149 6.23 -2.71 7.71
C THR A 149 6.09 -1.33 7.08
N ILE A 150 5.22 -0.51 7.64
CA ILE A 150 4.99 0.87 7.23
C ILE A 150 5.87 1.76 8.08
N GLY A 151 6.66 2.64 7.46
CA GLY A 151 7.51 3.62 8.13
C GLY A 151 6.71 4.73 8.82
N ASN A 152 7.38 5.80 9.19
CA ASN A 152 6.75 6.97 9.81
C ASN A 152 6.22 7.94 8.73
N ASP A 153 5.22 8.75 9.07
CA ASP A 153 4.64 9.78 8.18
C ASP A 153 4.22 9.23 6.81
N VAL A 154 3.74 7.99 6.76
CA VAL A 154 3.26 7.37 5.52
C VAL A 154 1.77 7.65 5.34
N ILE A 155 1.37 8.01 4.11
CA ILE A 155 -0.03 8.14 3.75
C ILE A 155 -0.41 7.03 2.78
N VAL A 156 -1.49 6.29 3.10
CA VAL A 156 -2.03 5.22 2.25
C VAL A 156 -3.43 5.59 1.82
N GLY A 157 -3.59 5.88 0.54
CA GLY A 157 -4.83 6.32 -0.09
C GLY A 157 -5.92 5.26 -0.07
N SER A 158 -7.16 5.71 -0.29
CA SER A 158 -8.37 4.87 -0.19
C SER A 158 -8.32 3.64 -1.09
N GLY A 159 -8.71 2.48 -0.54
CA GLY A 159 -8.74 1.22 -1.29
C GLY A 159 -7.37 0.64 -1.67
N ALA A 160 -6.26 1.26 -1.26
CA ALA A 160 -4.93 0.74 -1.59
C ALA A 160 -4.64 -0.58 -0.86
N GLN A 161 -3.92 -1.47 -1.55
CA GLN A 161 -3.55 -2.79 -1.08
C GLN A 161 -2.02 -2.88 -0.96
N VAL A 162 -1.49 -3.05 0.25
CA VAL A 162 -0.06 -3.26 0.48
C VAL A 162 0.14 -4.71 0.94
N LEU A 163 0.67 -5.55 0.06
CA LEU A 163 0.60 -7.00 0.22
C LEU A 163 1.99 -7.65 0.20
N GLY A 164 2.46 -8.10 1.36
CA GLY A 164 3.72 -8.82 1.51
C GLY A 164 4.61 -8.30 2.63
N PRO A 165 5.65 -9.05 3.01
CA PRO A 165 6.49 -8.75 4.17
C PRO A 165 7.65 -7.79 3.83
N PHE A 166 7.37 -6.70 3.13
CA PHE A 166 8.35 -5.69 2.75
C PHE A 166 8.14 -4.38 3.51
N ARG A 167 9.09 -3.47 3.37
CA ARG A 167 9.05 -2.14 3.96
C ARG A 167 8.47 -1.12 2.98
N VAL A 168 7.61 -0.25 3.51
CA VAL A 168 7.24 1.05 2.93
C VAL A 168 8.01 2.11 3.70
N GLY A 169 8.84 2.87 3.01
CA GLY A 169 9.76 3.84 3.58
C GLY A 169 9.06 5.02 4.25
N ASP A 170 9.81 5.74 5.09
CA ASP A 170 9.31 6.89 5.82
C ASP A 170 8.86 8.00 4.85
N GLY A 171 7.78 8.68 5.14
CA GLY A 171 7.25 9.74 4.29
C GLY A 171 6.71 9.30 2.93
N ALA A 172 6.59 7.99 2.68
CA ALA A 172 6.06 7.50 1.41
C ALA A 172 4.56 7.81 1.25
N ARG A 173 4.11 7.92 0.01
CA ARG A 173 2.72 8.17 -0.37
C ARG A 173 2.23 7.08 -1.30
N ILE A 174 1.18 6.37 -0.90
CA ILE A 174 0.56 5.34 -1.72
C ILE A 174 -0.76 5.88 -2.24
N GLY A 175 -0.90 5.95 -3.55
CA GLY A 175 -2.11 6.47 -4.20
C GLY A 175 -3.33 5.59 -3.96
N ALA A 176 -4.51 6.19 -4.09
CA ALA A 176 -5.78 5.46 -3.97
C ALA A 176 -5.86 4.30 -4.96
N ALA A 177 -6.48 3.19 -4.56
CA ALA A 177 -6.66 1.96 -5.35
C ALA A 177 -5.36 1.33 -5.88
N SER A 178 -4.19 1.71 -5.35
CA SER A 178 -2.90 1.13 -5.76
C SER A 178 -2.66 -0.24 -5.13
N VAL A 179 -1.99 -1.14 -5.86
CA VAL A 179 -1.61 -2.48 -5.37
C VAL A 179 -0.08 -2.57 -5.28
N VAL A 180 0.43 -2.42 -4.06
CA VAL A 180 1.87 -2.46 -3.76
C VAL A 180 2.29 -3.87 -3.42
N LEU A 181 3.25 -4.42 -4.17
CA LEU A 181 3.72 -5.81 -4.05
C LEU A 181 5.23 -5.90 -3.78
N LYS A 182 5.91 -4.78 -3.63
CA LYS A 182 7.36 -4.69 -3.43
C LYS A 182 7.72 -3.49 -2.57
N GLU A 183 8.96 -3.49 -2.09
CA GLU A 183 9.51 -2.43 -1.26
C GLU A 183 9.34 -1.03 -1.87
N VAL A 184 9.05 -0.06 -1.00
CA VAL A 184 8.84 1.34 -1.37
C VAL A 184 9.93 2.19 -0.69
N PRO A 185 10.71 2.96 -1.44
CA PRO A 185 11.73 3.86 -0.88
C PRO A 185 11.13 4.99 -0.03
N ASP A 186 11.96 5.57 0.84
CA ASP A 186 11.58 6.74 1.64
C ASP A 186 11.16 7.91 0.74
N GLY A 187 10.07 8.58 1.10
CA GLY A 187 9.50 9.73 0.38
C GLY A 187 8.99 9.42 -1.03
N ALA A 188 8.94 8.15 -1.43
CA ALA A 188 8.46 7.78 -2.77
C ALA A 188 6.93 7.85 -2.86
N THR A 189 6.43 8.23 -4.03
CA THR A 189 5.00 8.14 -4.36
C THR A 189 4.77 6.94 -5.28
N MET A 190 3.84 6.06 -4.87
CA MET A 190 3.49 4.85 -5.61
C MET A 190 2.05 4.92 -6.09
N VAL A 191 1.79 4.60 -7.36
CA VAL A 191 0.43 4.59 -7.94
C VAL A 191 0.24 3.42 -8.89
N GLY A 192 -0.99 2.97 -9.04
CA GLY A 192 -1.42 1.99 -10.04
C GLY A 192 -1.54 0.56 -9.52
N ASN A 193 -1.94 -0.36 -10.42
CA ASN A 193 -2.09 -1.79 -10.16
C ASN A 193 -1.46 -2.61 -11.31
N PRO A 194 -0.28 -3.23 -11.10
CA PRO A 194 0.58 -3.12 -9.92
C PRO A 194 1.19 -1.71 -9.76
N ALA A 195 1.47 -1.32 -8.50
CA ALA A 195 1.97 0.01 -8.21
C ALA A 195 3.41 0.21 -8.71
N HIS A 196 3.66 1.35 -9.29
CA HIS A 196 4.97 1.83 -9.72
C HIS A 196 5.24 3.23 -9.19
N GLN A 197 6.53 3.55 -9.07
CA GLN A 197 6.94 4.84 -8.55
C GLN A 197 6.73 5.92 -9.62
N VAL A 198 6.02 6.98 -9.25
CA VAL A 198 5.95 8.20 -10.05
C VAL A 198 7.04 9.17 -9.64
N GLY A 199 7.54 9.98 -10.59
CA GLY A 199 8.74 10.76 -10.45
C GLY A 199 8.83 11.56 -9.16
N ARG A 200 10.02 11.52 -8.55
CA ARG A 200 10.36 12.33 -7.39
C ARG A 200 10.28 13.80 -7.82
N ARG A 201 9.34 14.56 -7.28
CA ARG A 201 9.42 16.02 -7.32
C ARG A 201 10.76 16.38 -6.66
N ALA A 202 11.65 17.01 -7.41
CA ALA A 202 12.91 17.49 -6.84
C ALA A 202 12.57 18.29 -5.58
N ALA A 203 13.28 17.97 -4.48
CA ALA A 203 13.17 18.68 -3.21
C ALA A 203 13.74 20.10 -3.40
N SER A 204 12.94 21.00 -3.97
CA SER A 204 13.19 22.42 -4.06
C SER A 204 11.85 23.11 -3.77
N GLU A 205 11.84 23.71 -2.64
CA GLU A 205 10.83 24.53 -1.98
C GLU A 205 10.17 23.81 -0.80
N ALA A 206 10.68 24.17 0.38
CA ALA A 206 10.10 23.83 1.67
C ALA A 206 8.74 24.54 1.79
N MET A 207 7.69 23.90 1.35
CA MET A 207 6.34 24.21 1.78
C MET A 207 6.10 23.54 3.13
N PRO A 208 5.42 24.22 4.08
CA PRO A 208 5.00 23.59 5.32
C PRO A 208 4.17 22.34 5.00
N PRO A 209 4.14 21.33 5.90
CA PRO A 209 3.36 20.12 5.69
C PRO A 209 1.87 20.48 5.64
N VAL A 210 1.37 20.72 4.43
CA VAL A 210 -0.07 20.81 4.20
C VAL A 210 -0.59 19.40 4.20
N PHE A 211 -1.57 19.11 5.06
CA PHE A 211 -2.34 17.88 5.02
C PHE A 211 -2.88 17.66 3.61
N GLU A 212 -2.45 16.58 2.96
CA GLU A 212 -2.89 16.21 1.62
C GLU A 212 -3.94 15.11 1.71
N PRO A 213 -5.24 15.44 1.58
CA PRO A 213 -6.29 14.43 1.52
C PRO A 213 -5.99 13.46 0.38
N TYR A 214 -6.22 12.16 0.61
CA TYR A 214 -6.01 11.08 -0.36
C TYR A 214 -4.56 10.76 -0.75
N GLY A 215 -3.55 11.32 -0.09
CA GLY A 215 -2.14 10.93 -0.24
C GLY A 215 -1.45 11.39 -1.51
N ILE A 216 -2.13 12.14 -2.40
CA ILE A 216 -1.54 12.64 -3.64
C ILE A 216 -2.09 14.04 -3.92
N SER A 217 -1.20 15.02 -4.06
CA SER A 217 -1.50 16.36 -4.53
C SER A 217 -0.77 16.66 -5.83
N GLY A 218 -1.46 17.32 -6.75
CA GLY A 218 -0.95 17.74 -8.06
C GLY A 218 -1.42 16.88 -9.23
N GLU A 219 -1.17 17.33 -10.45
CA GLU A 219 -1.42 16.55 -11.67
C GLU A 219 -0.55 15.30 -11.66
N ILE A 220 -1.18 14.14 -11.51
CA ILE A 220 -0.52 12.85 -11.69
C ILE A 220 -0.51 12.62 -13.20
N PRO A 221 0.67 12.56 -13.86
CA PRO A 221 0.72 12.12 -15.25
C PRO A 221 0.14 10.70 -15.30
N ASP A 222 -0.92 10.52 -16.08
CA ASP A 222 -1.48 9.18 -16.29
C ASP A 222 -0.35 8.26 -16.82
N PRO A 223 0.06 7.24 -16.05
CA PRO A 223 1.17 6.37 -16.43
C PRO A 223 0.88 5.55 -17.69
N ILE A 224 -0.39 5.46 -18.08
CA ILE A 224 -0.85 4.75 -19.28
C ILE A 224 -0.96 5.71 -20.47
N ALA A 225 -1.26 6.99 -20.26
CA ALA A 225 -1.49 7.95 -21.34
C ALA A 225 -0.27 8.11 -22.26
N ARG A 226 0.94 8.21 -21.70
CA ARG A 226 2.17 8.35 -22.50
C ARG A 226 2.51 7.11 -23.34
N PRO A 227 2.56 5.87 -22.76
CA PRO A 227 2.75 4.67 -23.55
C PRO A 227 1.65 4.44 -24.58
N LEU A 228 0.40 4.78 -24.24
CA LEU A 228 -0.73 4.66 -25.17
C LEU A 228 -0.60 5.65 -26.34
N ALA A 229 -0.24 6.91 -26.08
CA ALA A 229 0.02 7.89 -27.13
C ALA A 229 1.15 7.43 -28.05
N ALA A 230 2.27 6.94 -27.51
CA ALA A 230 3.38 6.41 -28.30
C ALA A 230 2.97 5.22 -29.18
N LEU A 231 2.16 4.30 -28.64
CA LEU A 231 1.62 3.19 -29.42
C LEU A 231 0.67 3.62 -30.53
N LEU A 232 -0.17 4.63 -30.28
CA LEU A 232 -1.06 5.19 -31.29
C LEU A 232 -0.27 5.88 -32.41
N ASP A 233 0.80 6.59 -32.10
CA ASP A 233 1.71 7.16 -33.10
C ASP A 233 2.39 6.08 -33.93
N GLU A 234 2.89 5.01 -33.32
CA GLU A 234 3.51 3.90 -34.03
C GLU A 234 2.52 3.17 -34.95
N VAL A 235 1.28 2.94 -34.48
CA VAL A 235 0.20 2.37 -35.29
C VAL A 235 -0.12 3.26 -36.49
N SER A 236 -0.13 4.58 -36.32
CA SER A 236 -0.37 5.52 -37.44
C SER A 236 0.76 5.48 -38.48
N VAL A 237 2.01 5.42 -38.06
CA VAL A 237 3.19 5.28 -38.95
C VAL A 237 3.13 3.95 -39.69
N LEU A 238 2.83 2.86 -39.01
CA LEU A 238 2.73 1.52 -39.66
C LEU A 238 1.58 1.49 -40.67
N ARG A 239 0.42 2.09 -40.37
CA ARG A 239 -0.69 2.19 -41.33
C ARG A 239 -0.32 2.99 -42.57
N ALA A 240 0.41 4.09 -42.43
CA ALA A 240 0.88 4.90 -43.56
C ALA A 240 1.86 4.07 -44.43
N ARG A 241 2.75 3.29 -43.81
CA ARG A 241 3.71 2.45 -44.56
C ARG A 241 3.02 1.29 -45.29
N ILE A 242 2.02 0.67 -44.68
CA ILE A 242 1.21 -0.36 -45.34
C ILE A 242 0.51 0.23 -46.59
N ALA A 243 -0.14 1.39 -46.46
CA ALA A 243 -0.80 2.03 -47.60
C ALA A 243 0.16 2.47 -48.73
N GLU A 244 1.42 2.75 -48.40
CA GLU A 244 2.48 3.01 -49.41
C GLU A 244 2.89 1.72 -50.14
N LEU A 245 3.13 0.64 -49.38
CA LEU A 245 3.49 -0.66 -49.97
C LEU A 245 2.38 -1.27 -50.82
N GLU A 246 1.11 -1.10 -50.43
CA GLU A 246 -0.05 -1.49 -51.21
C GLU A 246 -0.09 -0.74 -52.54
N ARG A 247 0.15 0.58 -52.55
CA ARG A 247 0.24 1.40 -53.79
C ARG A 247 1.40 0.99 -54.66
N GLU A 248 2.58 0.71 -54.12
CA GLU A 248 3.75 0.20 -54.86
C GLU A 248 3.47 -1.20 -55.47
N GLY A 249 2.79 -2.06 -54.71
CA GLY A 249 2.38 -3.40 -55.17
C GLY A 249 1.37 -3.37 -56.31
N ASP A 250 0.39 -2.46 -56.22
CA ASP A 250 -0.61 -2.27 -57.29
C ASP A 250 0.01 -1.65 -58.53
N ALA A 251 0.94 -0.70 -58.38
CA ALA A 251 1.70 -0.13 -59.51
C ALA A 251 2.60 -1.18 -60.18
N ALA A 252 3.25 -2.05 -59.41
CA ALA A 252 4.07 -3.14 -59.94
C ALA A 252 3.23 -4.19 -60.72
N LYS A 253 2.04 -4.52 -60.22
CA LYS A 253 1.08 -5.40 -60.93
C LYS A 253 0.56 -4.79 -62.23
N ALA A 254 0.32 -3.48 -62.26
CA ALA A 254 -0.12 -2.77 -63.47
C ALA A 254 0.98 -2.65 -64.53
N ALA A 255 2.25 -2.68 -64.11
CA ALA A 255 3.43 -2.62 -64.99
C ALA A 255 3.86 -3.98 -65.53
N GLU A 256 3.28 -5.10 -65.10
CA GLU A 256 3.58 -6.43 -65.62
C GLU A 256 3.01 -6.55 -67.03
N PRO A 257 3.87 -6.78 -68.08
CA PRO A 257 3.39 -6.86 -69.44
C PRO A 257 2.47 -8.08 -69.61
N ALA A 258 1.32 -7.88 -70.29
CA ALA A 258 0.35 -8.93 -70.56
C ALA A 258 1.09 -10.13 -71.21
N ARG A 259 1.07 -11.27 -70.55
CA ARG A 259 1.62 -12.51 -71.05
C ARG A 259 0.89 -12.83 -72.34
N GLU A 260 1.66 -12.79 -73.48
CA GLU A 260 1.16 -13.17 -74.81
C GLU A 260 0.55 -14.56 -74.76
N PRO A 261 -0.69 -14.79 -75.26
CA PRO A 261 -1.32 -16.09 -75.19
C PRO A 261 -0.52 -17.06 -76.02
N LEU A 262 -0.08 -18.17 -75.42
CA LEU A 262 0.62 -19.29 -76.13
C LEU A 262 -0.20 -19.72 -77.34
N ARG A 263 0.31 -19.44 -78.55
CA ARG A 263 -0.28 -19.94 -79.78
C ARG A 263 -0.28 -21.48 -79.79
N PRO A 264 -1.44 -22.12 -80.12
CA PRO A 264 -1.48 -23.58 -80.19
C PRO A 264 -0.52 -24.14 -81.26
N ARG A 265 0.31 -25.04 -80.84
CA ARG A 265 1.23 -25.75 -81.75
C ARG A 265 0.41 -26.63 -82.72
N VAL A 266 0.28 -26.20 -83.96
CA VAL A 266 -0.34 -27.03 -85.03
C VAL A 266 0.52 -28.27 -85.25
N ALA A 267 -0.05 -29.46 -84.99
CA ALA A 267 0.57 -30.73 -85.28
C ALA A 267 0.67 -30.91 -86.79
N ARG A 268 1.87 -30.97 -87.34
CA ARG A 268 2.08 -31.37 -88.68
C ARG A 268 1.81 -32.88 -88.82
N ALA A 269 0.76 -33.24 -89.55
CA ALA A 269 0.57 -34.59 -90.03
C ALA A 269 1.69 -34.93 -91.07
N ASN A 270 2.33 -36.04 -90.91
CA ASN A 270 3.30 -36.60 -91.90
C ASN A 270 2.55 -37.59 -92.78
N PRO A 271 2.92 -37.68 -94.08
CA PRO A 271 2.24 -38.52 -95.09
C PRO A 271 2.45 -40.02 -94.90
#